data_2fd2d0ddfec584e9695f373c89f9dd48
#
_entry.id   2fd2d0ddfec584e9695f373c89f9dd48
#
_cell.length_a   1.000
_cell.length_b   1.000
_cell.length_c   1.000
_cell.angle_alpha   90.00
_cell.angle_beta   90.00
_cell.angle_gamma   90.00
#
_symmetry.space_group_name_H-M   'P 1'
#
loop_
_entity.id
_entity.type
_entity.pdbx_description
1 polymer ?
#
loop_
_entity_poly.entity_id
_entity_poly.type
_entity_poly.pdbx_seq_one_letter_code
_entity_poly.pdbx_strand_id
1 'polypeptide(L)'
;MHIHILGICGTFMGSLAVLAKELGHRVTGSDANVYPPMSTQLEAQGIELTQGYDPAQLDPAPDLVVIGNAMSRGNPAVEYVLNKGLPYVSGPQWLADHVLQGRWVLAVAGTHGKTTTSSMLAWVLEHAGMSPGFLIGGVPQNFSVSARLGDTPFFVVEADEYDSAFFDKRSKFVHYHPRTAILNNLEFDHADIFPDLASIERQFHHLVRTIPGEGLVIHPTTEPALERVIGMGCWTPVQTTGEGGQWQARLLSPDGSRFEVLFEGEAQGVVDWAMTGQHNVANALATLAAARHVGVVPAMGIEGLSAFKSVKRRMEKVAEVQGVTIYDDFAHHPTAIATTLDGLRKRVGEAPVIAVIEPRSNSMKLGAHRDGLPESVNDADQVIWYAPANLGWDLAATAAKCKVPSVVADSLDAIIERVKGQARPGTHVVIMSNGGFGGLHGKLAEALK
;
A
#
# COMPACT_ATOMS: atom_id res chain seq x y z
N MET A 1 15.91 -15.44 -20.90
CA MET A 1 15.64 -16.64 -20.07
C MET A 1 14.14 -16.89 -19.99
N HIS A 2 13.74 -18.14 -19.69
CA HIS A 2 12.37 -18.47 -19.33
C HIS A 2 12.22 -18.44 -17.81
N ILE A 3 11.38 -17.56 -17.32
CA ILE A 3 11.07 -17.38 -15.89
C ILE A 3 9.63 -17.84 -15.65
N HIS A 4 9.44 -18.75 -14.69
CA HIS A 4 8.11 -19.17 -14.25
C HIS A 4 7.85 -18.66 -12.85
N ILE A 5 6.71 -17.97 -12.63
CA ILE A 5 6.37 -17.32 -11.38
C ILE A 5 5.23 -18.05 -10.69
N LEU A 6 5.47 -18.58 -9.49
CA LEU A 6 4.45 -19.21 -8.65
C LEU A 6 3.78 -18.15 -7.79
N GLY A 7 2.45 -18.04 -7.87
CA GLY A 7 1.68 -17.01 -7.20
C GLY A 7 1.64 -15.69 -7.99
N ILE A 8 1.66 -15.77 -9.31
CA ILE A 8 1.82 -14.63 -10.22
C ILE A 8 0.69 -13.59 -10.14
N CYS A 9 -0.50 -13.99 -9.73
CA CYS A 9 -1.66 -13.08 -9.67
C CYS A 9 -1.70 -12.20 -8.42
N GLY A 10 -0.75 -12.34 -7.51
CA GLY A 10 -0.55 -11.39 -6.42
C GLY A 10 -0.07 -10.03 -6.96
N THR A 11 -0.39 -8.94 -6.26
CA THR A 11 -0.05 -7.58 -6.73
C THR A 11 1.45 -7.39 -6.95
N PHE A 12 2.27 -7.78 -5.98
CA PHE A 12 3.73 -7.68 -6.09
C PHE A 12 4.27 -8.59 -7.19
N MET A 13 3.84 -9.85 -7.21
CA MET A 13 4.36 -10.84 -8.17
C MET A 13 3.91 -10.51 -9.60
N GLY A 14 2.71 -10.01 -9.79
CA GLY A 14 2.23 -9.54 -11.09
C GLY A 14 3.03 -8.34 -11.61
N SER A 15 3.33 -7.38 -10.75
CA SER A 15 4.20 -6.24 -11.10
C SER A 15 5.61 -6.69 -11.44
N LEU A 16 6.14 -7.66 -10.71
CA LEU A 16 7.44 -8.27 -10.98
C LEU A 16 7.46 -8.95 -12.36
N ALA A 17 6.38 -9.65 -12.71
CA ALA A 17 6.23 -10.29 -14.02
C ALA A 17 6.29 -9.27 -15.17
N VAL A 18 5.68 -8.12 -15.01
CA VAL A 18 5.75 -7.02 -16.00
C VAL A 18 7.19 -6.55 -16.17
N LEU A 19 7.93 -6.34 -15.08
CA LEU A 19 9.34 -5.95 -15.14
C LEU A 19 10.21 -7.01 -15.85
N ALA A 20 9.98 -8.28 -15.54
CA ALA A 20 10.69 -9.38 -16.18
C ALA A 20 10.42 -9.41 -17.70
N LYS A 21 9.18 -9.17 -18.10
CA LYS A 21 8.80 -9.06 -19.51
C LYS A 21 9.47 -7.89 -20.20
N GLU A 22 9.50 -6.73 -19.57
CA GLU A 22 10.21 -5.55 -20.11
C GLU A 22 11.72 -5.78 -20.28
N LEU A 23 12.31 -6.61 -19.42
CA LEU A 23 13.72 -7.02 -19.55
C LEU A 23 13.98 -7.99 -20.71
N GLY A 24 12.94 -8.42 -21.41
CA GLY A 24 13.06 -9.32 -22.57
C GLY A 24 12.98 -10.81 -22.22
N HIS A 25 12.60 -11.17 -21.00
CA HIS A 25 12.43 -12.57 -20.61
C HIS A 25 11.10 -13.14 -21.14
N ARG A 26 11.09 -14.43 -21.42
CA ARG A 26 9.84 -15.18 -21.55
C ARG A 26 9.31 -15.41 -20.14
N VAL A 27 8.09 -14.95 -19.87
CA VAL A 27 7.47 -15.06 -18.54
C VAL A 27 6.22 -15.93 -18.63
N THR A 28 6.17 -16.93 -17.78
CA THR A 28 4.98 -17.76 -17.54
C THR A 28 4.70 -17.75 -16.04
N GLY A 29 3.52 -18.12 -15.64
CA GLY A 29 3.21 -18.18 -14.22
C GLY A 29 1.96 -18.97 -13.92
N SER A 30 1.78 -19.27 -12.64
CA SER A 30 0.64 -20.02 -12.14
C SER A 30 0.13 -19.41 -10.84
N ASP A 31 -1.15 -19.62 -10.58
CA ASP A 31 -1.81 -19.18 -9.36
C ASP A 31 -3.01 -20.11 -9.09
N ALA A 32 -3.43 -20.17 -7.83
CA ALA A 32 -4.68 -20.82 -7.45
C ALA A 32 -5.89 -20.11 -8.01
N ASN A 33 -5.78 -18.79 -8.23
CA ASN A 33 -6.88 -17.89 -8.60
C ASN A 33 -6.48 -17.06 -9.84
N VAL A 34 -6.69 -17.62 -11.01
CA VAL A 34 -6.45 -16.94 -12.30
C VAL A 34 -7.76 -16.38 -12.82
N TYR A 35 -8.05 -15.12 -12.50
CA TYR A 35 -9.27 -14.43 -12.95
C TYR A 35 -9.04 -12.92 -13.10
N PRO A 36 -9.88 -12.22 -13.89
CA PRO A 36 -9.79 -10.77 -14.04
C PRO A 36 -9.91 -10.01 -12.70
N PRO A 37 -9.28 -8.81 -12.55
CA PRO A 37 -8.58 -8.06 -13.59
C PRO A 37 -7.13 -8.44 -13.82
N MET A 38 -6.46 -9.11 -12.85
CA MET A 38 -5.02 -9.40 -12.93
C MET A 38 -4.69 -10.33 -14.10
N SER A 39 -5.45 -11.41 -14.29
CA SER A 39 -5.21 -12.35 -15.39
C SER A 39 -5.26 -11.65 -16.75
N THR A 40 -6.25 -10.79 -16.97
CA THR A 40 -6.39 -10.05 -18.22
C THR A 40 -5.21 -9.10 -18.45
N GLN A 41 -4.76 -8.42 -17.41
CA GLN A 41 -3.61 -7.50 -17.49
C GLN A 41 -2.32 -8.23 -17.84
N LEU A 42 -2.08 -9.38 -17.21
CA LEU A 42 -0.88 -10.19 -17.46
C LEU A 42 -0.90 -10.81 -18.86
N GLU A 43 -2.03 -11.37 -19.29
CA GLU A 43 -2.20 -11.93 -20.63
C GLU A 43 -2.00 -10.88 -21.73
N ALA A 44 -2.46 -9.66 -21.51
CA ALA A 44 -2.25 -8.53 -22.42
C ALA A 44 -0.75 -8.20 -22.60
N GLN A 45 0.09 -8.54 -21.64
CA GLN A 45 1.55 -8.40 -21.71
C GLN A 45 2.24 -9.61 -22.38
N GLY A 46 1.49 -10.59 -22.85
CA GLY A 46 2.04 -11.80 -23.45
C GLY A 46 2.53 -12.82 -22.44
N ILE A 47 2.03 -12.79 -21.22
CA ILE A 47 2.38 -13.73 -20.15
C ILE A 47 1.38 -14.88 -20.15
N GLU A 48 1.89 -16.10 -20.25
CA GLU A 48 1.08 -17.32 -20.22
C GLU A 48 0.76 -17.68 -18.76
N LEU A 49 -0.52 -17.86 -18.45
CA LEU A 49 -1.00 -18.18 -17.12
C LEU A 49 -1.57 -19.59 -17.04
N THR A 50 -1.30 -20.27 -15.92
CA THR A 50 -1.84 -21.61 -15.62
C THR A 50 -2.63 -21.55 -14.31
N GLN A 51 -3.87 -22.05 -14.34
CA GLN A 51 -4.67 -22.25 -13.15
C GLN A 51 -4.19 -23.46 -12.37
N GLY A 52 -3.90 -23.30 -11.08
CA GLY A 52 -3.42 -24.37 -10.21
C GLY A 52 -1.92 -24.61 -10.31
N TYR A 53 -1.46 -25.62 -9.57
CA TYR A 53 -0.03 -25.88 -9.34
C TYR A 53 0.37 -27.29 -9.74
N ASP A 54 -0.15 -27.81 -10.84
CA ASP A 54 0.24 -29.12 -11.39
C ASP A 54 1.73 -29.07 -11.80
N PRO A 55 2.58 -30.00 -11.33
CA PRO A 55 3.98 -30.05 -11.72
C PRO A 55 4.24 -30.15 -13.23
N ALA A 56 3.29 -30.64 -14.02
CA ALA A 56 3.41 -30.73 -15.48
C ALA A 56 3.70 -29.38 -16.15
N GLN A 57 3.29 -28.26 -15.53
CA GLN A 57 3.58 -26.91 -16.02
C GLN A 57 5.08 -26.55 -15.99
N LEU A 58 5.87 -27.29 -15.21
CA LEU A 58 7.32 -27.09 -15.07
C LEU A 58 8.14 -28.07 -15.94
N ASP A 59 7.51 -28.77 -16.87
CA ASP A 59 8.15 -29.63 -17.81
C ASP A 59 7.71 -29.26 -19.26
N PRO A 60 8.63 -28.80 -20.13
CA PRO A 60 10.07 -28.62 -19.90
C PRO A 60 10.39 -27.54 -18.84
N ALA A 61 11.51 -27.75 -18.13
CA ALA A 61 11.89 -26.90 -17.02
C ALA A 61 12.17 -25.47 -17.46
N PRO A 62 11.67 -24.45 -16.74
CA PRO A 62 12.09 -23.06 -16.92
C PRO A 62 13.55 -22.88 -16.47
N ASP A 63 14.18 -21.79 -16.90
CA ASP A 63 15.54 -21.44 -16.47
C ASP A 63 15.56 -21.02 -14.99
N LEU A 64 14.49 -20.43 -14.50
CA LEU A 64 14.36 -19.96 -13.11
C LEU A 64 12.90 -20.01 -12.69
N VAL A 65 12.65 -20.42 -11.44
CA VAL A 65 11.34 -20.33 -10.79
C VAL A 65 11.39 -19.24 -9.74
N VAL A 66 10.49 -18.26 -9.84
CA VAL A 66 10.33 -17.22 -8.82
C VAL A 66 9.13 -17.59 -7.95
N ILE A 67 9.37 -17.75 -6.64
CA ILE A 67 8.37 -18.27 -5.71
C ILE A 67 7.81 -17.14 -4.86
N GLY A 68 6.49 -16.90 -4.96
CA GLY A 68 5.80 -15.88 -4.18
C GLY A 68 5.70 -16.24 -2.70
N ASN A 69 5.54 -15.23 -1.85
CA ASN A 69 5.51 -15.42 -0.40
C ASN A 69 4.25 -16.14 0.12
N ALA A 70 3.21 -16.23 -0.68
CA ALA A 70 2.01 -16.99 -0.34
C ALA A 70 2.19 -18.52 -0.52
N MET A 71 3.26 -18.94 -1.18
CA MET A 71 3.57 -20.36 -1.37
C MET A 71 4.09 -21.00 -0.08
N SER A 72 3.80 -22.28 0.10
CA SER A 72 4.26 -23.05 1.26
C SER A 72 4.67 -24.46 0.87
N ARG A 73 5.37 -25.16 1.77
CA ARG A 73 5.64 -26.59 1.63
C ARG A 73 4.33 -27.36 1.55
N GLY A 74 4.34 -28.42 0.79
CA GLY A 74 3.15 -29.20 0.43
C GLY A 74 2.46 -28.77 -0.86
N ASN A 75 2.75 -27.59 -1.38
CA ASN A 75 2.28 -27.18 -2.70
C ASN A 75 2.93 -28.06 -3.79
N PRO A 76 2.18 -28.70 -4.68
CA PRO A 76 2.73 -29.66 -5.64
C PRO A 76 3.84 -29.10 -6.54
N ALA A 77 3.70 -27.85 -7.00
CA ALA A 77 4.73 -27.21 -7.82
C ALA A 77 5.98 -26.88 -7.01
N VAL A 78 5.82 -26.41 -5.78
CA VAL A 78 6.95 -26.16 -4.87
C VAL A 78 7.71 -27.45 -4.59
N GLU A 79 7.02 -28.54 -4.25
CA GLU A 79 7.67 -29.82 -3.98
C GLU A 79 8.40 -30.35 -5.22
N TYR A 80 7.83 -30.19 -6.41
CA TYR A 80 8.49 -30.55 -7.66
C TYR A 80 9.79 -29.77 -7.88
N VAL A 81 9.76 -28.45 -7.66
CA VAL A 81 10.96 -27.59 -7.77
C VAL A 81 12.08 -28.08 -6.85
N LEU A 82 11.74 -28.37 -5.60
CA LEU A 82 12.71 -28.85 -4.62
C LEU A 82 13.24 -30.24 -4.95
N ASN A 83 12.36 -31.16 -5.33
CA ASN A 83 12.75 -32.56 -5.66
C ASN A 83 13.61 -32.66 -6.92
N LYS A 84 13.35 -31.82 -7.91
CA LYS A 84 14.13 -31.80 -9.15
C LYS A 84 15.37 -30.92 -9.08
N GLY A 85 15.55 -30.16 -8.00
CA GLY A 85 16.66 -29.24 -7.88
C GLY A 85 16.64 -28.11 -8.91
N LEU A 86 15.46 -27.66 -9.31
CA LEU A 86 15.33 -26.55 -10.24
C LEU A 86 15.81 -25.24 -9.56
N PRO A 87 16.50 -24.35 -10.31
CA PRO A 87 16.86 -23.04 -9.76
C PRO A 87 15.61 -22.26 -9.32
N TYR A 88 15.63 -21.73 -8.10
CA TYR A 88 14.54 -20.93 -7.57
C TYR A 88 15.04 -19.77 -6.73
N VAL A 89 14.20 -18.75 -6.62
CA VAL A 89 14.50 -17.49 -5.90
C VAL A 89 13.21 -16.87 -5.41
N SER A 90 13.29 -16.04 -4.37
CA SER A 90 12.15 -15.21 -3.94
C SER A 90 11.93 -14.03 -4.88
N GLY A 91 10.72 -13.47 -4.89
CA GLY A 91 10.42 -12.26 -5.66
C GLY A 91 11.32 -11.08 -5.29
N PRO A 92 11.47 -10.72 -4.01
CA PRO A 92 12.35 -9.63 -3.60
C PRO A 92 13.81 -9.82 -3.98
N GLN A 93 14.34 -11.04 -3.87
CA GLN A 93 15.71 -11.33 -4.27
C GLN A 93 15.89 -11.19 -5.78
N TRP A 94 14.92 -11.70 -6.57
CA TRP A 94 14.96 -11.53 -8.02
C TRP A 94 14.96 -10.05 -8.42
N LEU A 95 14.10 -9.25 -7.79
CA LEU A 95 14.03 -7.80 -8.02
C LEU A 95 15.38 -7.14 -7.73
N ALA A 96 15.97 -7.48 -6.59
CA ALA A 96 17.28 -6.94 -6.19
C ALA A 96 18.37 -7.28 -7.21
N ASP A 97 18.45 -8.54 -7.63
CA ASP A 97 19.53 -9.03 -8.48
C ASP A 97 19.42 -8.57 -9.93
N HIS A 98 18.20 -8.47 -10.47
CA HIS A 98 17.97 -8.27 -11.90
C HIS A 98 17.44 -6.88 -12.27
N VAL A 99 16.93 -6.13 -11.32
CA VAL A 99 16.35 -4.80 -11.57
C VAL A 99 17.07 -3.71 -10.77
N LEU A 100 17.24 -3.90 -9.46
CA LEU A 100 17.73 -2.83 -8.57
C LEU A 100 19.24 -2.67 -8.56
N GLN A 101 19.99 -3.71 -8.88
CA GLN A 101 21.46 -3.65 -8.82
C GLN A 101 22.00 -2.58 -9.75
N GLY A 102 22.88 -1.72 -9.20
CA GLY A 102 23.47 -0.62 -9.93
C GLY A 102 22.60 0.61 -10.08
N ARG A 103 21.37 0.58 -9.52
CA ARG A 103 20.46 1.73 -9.55
C ARG A 103 20.49 2.52 -8.24
N TRP A 104 20.00 3.73 -8.30
CA TRP A 104 19.69 4.53 -7.12
C TRP A 104 18.28 4.16 -6.64
N VAL A 105 18.21 3.33 -5.62
CA VAL A 105 16.93 2.85 -5.07
C VAL A 105 16.40 3.83 -4.03
N LEU A 106 15.16 4.28 -4.21
CA LEU A 106 14.40 5.06 -3.26
C LEU A 106 13.29 4.16 -2.70
N ALA A 107 13.41 3.77 -1.43
CA ALA A 107 12.49 2.86 -0.79
C ALA A 107 11.51 3.60 0.13
N VAL A 108 10.26 3.16 0.14
CA VAL A 108 9.23 3.66 1.05
C VAL A 108 8.74 2.51 1.91
N ALA A 109 9.13 2.53 3.18
CA ALA A 109 8.73 1.57 4.21
C ALA A 109 7.77 2.22 5.21
N GLY A 110 7.07 1.41 5.99
CA GLY A 110 6.12 1.87 7.01
C GLY A 110 4.92 0.95 7.10
N THR A 111 4.18 1.07 8.17
CA THR A 111 2.93 0.31 8.34
C THR A 111 1.85 0.82 7.41
N HIS A 112 1.72 2.15 7.27
CA HIS A 112 0.70 2.82 6.49
C HIS A 112 1.31 3.80 5.48
N GLY A 113 0.59 4.03 4.38
CA GLY A 113 0.93 5.05 3.40
C GLY A 113 2.05 4.68 2.43
N LYS A 114 2.55 3.45 2.43
CA LYS A 114 3.61 3.00 1.51
C LYS A 114 3.24 3.21 0.05
N THR A 115 2.07 2.73 -0.34
CA THR A 115 1.58 2.80 -1.73
C THR A 115 1.38 4.25 -2.17
N THR A 116 0.72 5.05 -1.35
CA THR A 116 0.47 6.46 -1.67
C THR A 116 1.77 7.25 -1.74
N THR A 117 2.66 7.08 -0.77
CA THR A 117 3.93 7.82 -0.72
C THR A 117 4.87 7.43 -1.85
N SER A 118 4.99 6.13 -2.16
CA SER A 118 5.80 5.68 -3.30
C SER A 118 5.23 6.18 -4.63
N SER A 119 3.91 6.24 -4.75
CA SER A 119 3.24 6.81 -5.93
C SER A 119 3.49 8.31 -6.07
N MET A 120 3.41 9.06 -4.98
CA MET A 120 3.76 10.49 -4.96
C MET A 120 5.22 10.69 -5.37
N LEU A 121 6.13 9.90 -4.83
CA LEU A 121 7.56 10.02 -5.11
C LEU A 121 7.87 9.72 -6.57
N ALA A 122 7.34 8.63 -7.11
CA ALA A 122 7.51 8.30 -8.52
C ALA A 122 6.97 9.41 -9.42
N TRP A 123 5.80 9.96 -9.10
CA TRP A 123 5.21 11.04 -9.89
C TRP A 123 6.01 12.35 -9.78
N VAL A 124 6.47 12.73 -8.61
CA VAL A 124 7.32 13.92 -8.43
C VAL A 124 8.59 13.82 -9.26
N LEU A 125 9.25 12.65 -9.26
CA LEU A 125 10.43 12.42 -10.10
C LEU A 125 10.08 12.47 -11.59
N GLU A 126 8.97 11.89 -12.01
CA GLU A 126 8.48 11.97 -13.39
C GLU A 126 8.21 13.41 -13.80
N HIS A 127 7.50 14.15 -12.96
CA HIS A 127 7.19 15.57 -13.19
C HIS A 127 8.47 16.42 -13.37
N ALA A 128 9.52 16.07 -12.64
CA ALA A 128 10.83 16.71 -12.75
C ALA A 128 11.66 16.23 -13.96
N GLY A 129 11.09 15.38 -14.82
CA GLY A 129 11.77 14.88 -16.01
C GLY A 129 12.76 13.74 -15.77
N MET A 130 12.74 13.11 -14.61
CA MET A 130 13.73 12.08 -14.21
C MET A 130 13.37 10.66 -14.66
N SER A 131 12.18 10.45 -15.24
CA SER A 131 11.74 9.15 -15.80
C SER A 131 12.13 7.93 -14.94
N PRO A 132 11.66 7.84 -13.68
CA PRO A 132 12.07 6.77 -12.78
C PRO A 132 11.46 5.43 -13.17
N GLY A 133 12.16 4.34 -12.83
CA GLY A 133 11.53 3.04 -12.68
C GLY A 133 10.77 2.98 -11.36
N PHE A 134 9.82 2.07 -11.26
CA PHE A 134 9.13 1.85 -10.01
C PHE A 134 8.46 0.46 -9.94
N LEU A 135 8.27 -0.02 -8.73
CA LEU A 135 7.37 -1.12 -8.38
C LEU A 135 6.56 -0.71 -7.15
N ILE A 136 5.25 -0.59 -7.33
CA ILE A 136 4.30 -0.08 -6.35
C ILE A 136 3.18 -1.10 -6.17
N GLY A 137 2.70 -1.27 -4.95
CA GLY A 137 1.64 -2.21 -4.60
C GLY A 137 0.22 -1.76 -4.98
N GLY A 138 0.07 -0.77 -5.82
CA GLY A 138 -1.19 -0.26 -6.34
C GLY A 138 -0.97 0.39 -7.69
N VAL A 139 -2.04 0.97 -8.26
CA VAL A 139 -1.97 1.64 -9.57
C VAL A 139 -2.09 3.15 -9.36
N PRO A 140 -0.98 3.91 -9.47
CA PRO A 140 -1.04 5.38 -9.44
C PRO A 140 -1.81 5.89 -10.65
N GLN A 141 -2.76 6.78 -10.45
CA GLN A 141 -3.60 7.26 -11.55
C GLN A 141 -2.83 8.11 -12.58
N ASN A 142 -1.73 8.73 -12.17
CA ASN A 142 -0.86 9.47 -13.06
C ASN A 142 -0.11 8.59 -14.07
N PHE A 143 0.09 7.30 -13.78
CA PHE A 143 0.85 6.37 -14.62
C PHE A 143 0.01 5.28 -15.29
N SER A 144 -1.10 4.88 -14.65
CA SER A 144 -1.97 3.79 -15.10
C SER A 144 -1.32 2.39 -15.08
N VAL A 145 -0.12 2.25 -14.52
CA VAL A 145 0.61 0.98 -14.33
C VAL A 145 1.20 0.94 -12.93
N SER A 146 1.43 -0.26 -12.42
CA SER A 146 2.01 -0.48 -11.08
C SER A 146 3.53 -0.68 -11.08
N ALA A 147 4.13 -0.92 -12.25
CA ALA A 147 5.55 -1.13 -12.41
C ALA A 147 6.04 -0.76 -13.80
N ARG A 148 7.26 -0.26 -13.86
CA ARG A 148 8.00 -0.03 -15.11
C ARG A 148 9.50 0.05 -14.83
N LEU A 149 10.35 -0.22 -15.80
CA LEU A 149 11.79 -0.11 -15.64
C LEU A 149 12.29 1.34 -15.59
N GLY A 150 11.62 2.26 -16.27
CA GLY A 150 12.08 3.64 -16.41
C GLY A 150 13.33 3.78 -17.29
N ASP A 151 13.77 5.01 -17.51
CA ASP A 151 14.86 5.35 -18.44
C ASP A 151 16.12 5.88 -17.75
N THR A 152 16.11 5.95 -16.41
CA THR A 152 17.21 6.50 -15.60
C THR A 152 17.59 5.53 -14.49
N PRO A 153 18.72 5.77 -13.77
CA PRO A 153 19.11 4.95 -12.65
C PRO A 153 18.16 5.00 -11.44
N PHE A 154 17.26 5.97 -11.35
CA PHE A 154 16.36 6.12 -10.21
C PHE A 154 15.22 5.09 -10.26
N PHE A 155 15.05 4.38 -9.15
CA PHE A 155 14.00 3.37 -9.01
C PHE A 155 13.30 3.52 -7.67
N VAL A 156 11.98 3.74 -7.71
CA VAL A 156 11.14 3.84 -6.51
C VAL A 156 10.53 2.47 -6.21
N VAL A 157 10.73 1.98 -5.01
CA VAL A 157 10.15 0.70 -4.58
C VAL A 157 9.33 0.86 -3.32
N GLU A 158 8.11 0.32 -3.32
CA GLU A 158 7.32 0.13 -2.11
C GLU A 158 7.97 -0.99 -1.30
N ALA A 159 8.51 -0.64 -0.13
CA ALA A 159 9.35 -1.51 0.68
C ALA A 159 8.54 -2.13 1.82
N ASP A 160 8.00 -3.32 1.55
CA ASP A 160 7.09 -4.03 2.45
C ASP A 160 7.87 -4.79 3.53
N GLU A 161 7.36 -4.75 4.76
CA GLU A 161 7.87 -5.48 5.92
C GLU A 161 7.44 -6.95 5.95
N TYR A 162 6.54 -7.39 5.08
CA TYR A 162 6.12 -8.77 5.00
C TYR A 162 7.27 -9.69 4.60
N ASP A 163 7.23 -10.98 4.98
CA ASP A 163 8.30 -11.91 4.66
C ASP A 163 8.44 -12.19 3.16
N SER A 164 9.62 -12.63 2.75
CA SER A 164 9.99 -12.76 1.33
C SER A 164 9.46 -14.04 0.69
N ALA A 165 9.59 -15.17 1.37
CA ALA A 165 9.16 -16.49 0.89
C ALA A 165 9.18 -17.50 2.04
N PHE A 166 8.64 -18.70 1.82
CA PHE A 166 8.66 -19.76 2.85
C PHE A 166 10.07 -20.16 3.27
N PHE A 167 11.05 -20.02 2.39
CA PHE A 167 12.46 -20.35 2.63
C PHE A 167 13.31 -19.13 3.02
N ASP A 168 12.74 -17.94 3.03
CA ASP A 168 13.39 -16.69 3.45
C ASP A 168 12.39 -15.84 4.25
N LYS A 169 12.53 -15.87 5.56
CA LYS A 169 11.61 -15.18 6.48
C LYS A 169 12.00 -13.75 6.79
N ARG A 170 13.06 -13.24 6.19
CA ARG A 170 13.41 -11.82 6.27
C ARG A 170 12.35 -10.99 5.55
N SER A 171 12.12 -9.78 6.05
CA SER A 171 11.22 -8.84 5.36
C SER A 171 11.70 -8.52 3.96
N LYS A 172 10.77 -8.32 3.03
CA LYS A 172 11.08 -8.05 1.61
C LYS A 172 12.08 -6.91 1.43
N PHE A 173 11.92 -5.84 2.21
CA PHE A 173 12.73 -4.63 2.05
C PHE A 173 14.23 -4.82 2.39
N VAL A 174 14.61 -5.88 3.09
CA VAL A 174 16.02 -6.18 3.40
C VAL A 174 16.84 -6.45 2.12
N HIS A 175 16.16 -6.90 1.05
CA HIS A 175 16.80 -7.19 -0.23
C HIS A 175 17.10 -5.95 -1.09
N TYR A 176 16.50 -4.80 -0.81
CA TYR A 176 16.44 -3.68 -1.76
C TYR A 176 17.63 -2.73 -1.73
N HIS A 177 18.40 -2.68 -0.66
CA HIS A 177 19.60 -1.84 -0.51
C HIS A 177 19.37 -0.39 -0.96
N PRO A 178 18.44 0.36 -0.35
CA PRO A 178 18.14 1.72 -0.80
C PRO A 178 19.26 2.70 -0.44
N ARG A 179 19.41 3.73 -1.27
CA ARG A 179 20.24 4.91 -0.94
C ARG A 179 19.39 6.02 -0.30
N THR A 180 18.13 6.10 -0.67
CA THR A 180 17.16 7.00 -0.06
C THR A 180 16.04 6.16 0.54
N ALA A 181 15.79 6.28 1.83
CA ALA A 181 14.78 5.48 2.52
C ALA A 181 13.83 6.36 3.33
N ILE A 182 12.55 6.24 3.04
CA ILE A 182 11.48 6.80 3.87
C ILE A 182 11.01 5.70 4.82
N LEU A 183 11.09 5.97 6.12
CA LEU A 183 10.45 5.19 7.17
C LEU A 183 9.24 6.00 7.64
N ASN A 184 8.07 5.70 7.08
CA ASN A 184 6.94 6.62 7.14
C ASN A 184 6.22 6.61 8.49
N ASN A 185 6.06 5.44 9.06
CA ASN A 185 5.47 5.19 10.38
C ASN A 185 5.75 3.74 10.75
N LEU A 186 5.48 3.39 12.01
CA LEU A 186 5.66 2.02 12.46
C LEU A 186 4.76 1.74 13.66
N GLU A 187 3.83 0.82 13.48
CA GLU A 187 3.00 0.29 14.56
C GLU A 187 2.75 -1.21 14.34
N PHE A 188 2.12 -1.87 15.31
CA PHE A 188 1.85 -3.29 15.20
C PHE A 188 0.84 -3.60 14.11
N ASP A 189 1.20 -4.53 13.22
CA ASP A 189 0.34 -5.11 12.18
C ASP A 189 0.91 -6.47 11.76
N HIS A 190 0.29 -7.12 10.78
CA HIS A 190 0.71 -8.43 10.27
C HIS A 190 0.86 -9.48 11.38
N ALA A 191 -0.18 -9.60 12.22
CA ALA A 191 -0.19 -10.49 13.37
C ALA A 191 -0.06 -11.98 13.00
N ASP A 192 -0.24 -12.32 11.74
CA ASP A 192 -0.04 -13.67 11.20
C ASP A 192 1.44 -14.07 11.11
N ILE A 193 2.36 -13.09 11.05
CA ILE A 193 3.81 -13.35 10.95
C ILE A 193 4.64 -12.67 12.04
N PHE A 194 4.11 -11.65 12.72
CA PHE A 194 4.82 -10.94 13.79
C PHE A 194 4.09 -11.10 15.13
N PRO A 195 4.77 -11.58 16.18
CA PRO A 195 4.16 -11.73 17.49
C PRO A 195 3.99 -10.40 18.25
N ASP A 196 4.83 -9.41 17.96
CA ASP A 196 4.87 -8.12 18.66
C ASP A 196 5.50 -7.02 17.82
N LEU A 197 5.42 -5.78 18.30
CA LEU A 197 6.02 -4.63 17.63
C LEU A 197 7.55 -4.73 17.62
N ALA A 198 8.17 -5.26 18.66
CA ALA A 198 9.63 -5.38 18.72
C ALA A 198 10.19 -6.25 17.59
N SER A 199 9.47 -7.29 17.17
CA SER A 199 9.86 -8.12 16.03
C SER A 199 9.83 -7.37 14.72
N ILE A 200 8.87 -6.46 14.53
CA ILE A 200 8.80 -5.58 13.35
C ILE A 200 9.92 -4.54 13.40
N GLU A 201 10.15 -3.91 14.55
CA GLU A 201 11.25 -2.96 14.75
C GLU A 201 12.61 -3.59 14.39
N ARG A 202 12.81 -4.86 14.71
CA ARG A 202 14.03 -5.59 14.37
C ARG A 202 14.19 -5.70 12.85
N GLN A 203 13.14 -6.00 12.12
CA GLN A 203 13.19 -6.04 10.66
C GLN A 203 13.50 -4.66 10.06
N PHE A 204 12.88 -3.61 10.57
CA PHE A 204 13.19 -2.23 10.15
C PHE A 204 14.66 -1.89 10.41
N HIS A 205 15.22 -2.35 11.53
CA HIS A 205 16.63 -2.14 11.81
C HIS A 205 17.54 -2.90 10.82
N HIS A 206 17.13 -4.10 10.39
CA HIS A 206 17.86 -4.80 9.31
C HIS A 206 17.87 -3.99 8.02
N LEU A 207 16.77 -3.31 7.68
CA LEU A 207 16.74 -2.38 6.55
C LEU A 207 17.72 -1.22 6.75
N VAL A 208 17.68 -0.55 7.91
CA VAL A 208 18.56 0.59 8.23
C VAL A 208 20.02 0.21 8.08
N ARG A 209 20.41 -1.00 8.49
CA ARG A 209 21.78 -1.50 8.36
C ARG A 209 22.28 -1.60 6.91
N THR A 210 21.37 -1.69 5.94
CA THR A 210 21.73 -1.82 4.52
C THR A 210 21.88 -0.47 3.82
N ILE A 211 21.50 0.64 4.46
CA ILE A 211 21.53 1.97 3.86
C ILE A 211 22.95 2.54 4.00
N PRO A 212 23.58 2.99 2.90
CA PRO A 212 24.96 3.47 2.96
C PRO A 212 25.09 4.79 3.72
N GLY A 213 26.28 5.05 4.23
CA GLY A 213 26.60 6.32 4.90
C GLY A 213 26.43 7.57 4.03
N GLU A 214 26.48 7.41 2.72
CA GLU A 214 26.21 8.49 1.74
C GLU A 214 24.73 8.59 1.34
N GLY A 215 23.88 7.78 1.94
CA GLY A 215 22.45 7.79 1.69
C GLY A 215 21.69 8.79 2.56
N LEU A 216 20.39 8.59 2.68
CA LEU A 216 19.50 9.39 3.53
C LEU A 216 18.38 8.53 4.09
N VAL A 217 18.13 8.66 5.39
CA VAL A 217 16.95 8.12 6.08
C VAL A 217 16.02 9.28 6.41
N ILE A 218 14.74 9.12 6.13
CA ILE A 218 13.71 10.14 6.40
C ILE A 218 12.65 9.50 7.30
N HIS A 219 12.34 10.11 8.43
CA HIS A 219 11.26 9.64 9.29
C HIS A 219 10.55 10.79 10.01
N PRO A 220 9.27 10.62 10.41
CA PRO A 220 8.57 11.64 11.17
C PRO A 220 9.08 11.70 12.62
N THR A 221 8.95 12.87 13.24
CA THR A 221 9.34 13.11 14.64
C THR A 221 8.39 12.47 15.65
N THR A 222 7.19 12.09 15.22
CA THR A 222 6.10 11.64 16.10
C THR A 222 5.98 10.12 16.21
N GLU A 223 6.99 9.38 15.77
CA GLU A 223 6.97 7.90 15.71
C GLU A 223 7.99 7.29 16.68
N PRO A 224 7.60 7.02 17.96
CA PRO A 224 8.54 6.46 18.94
C PRO A 224 9.17 5.14 18.51
N ALA A 225 8.42 4.28 17.80
CA ALA A 225 8.94 3.02 17.30
C ALA A 225 10.10 3.23 16.30
N LEU A 226 9.99 4.22 15.43
CA LEU A 226 11.08 4.56 14.49
C LEU A 226 12.28 5.18 15.21
N GLU A 227 12.06 5.97 16.24
CA GLU A 227 13.15 6.48 17.07
C GLU A 227 13.93 5.34 17.72
N ARG A 228 13.23 4.31 18.21
CA ARG A 228 13.88 3.10 18.75
C ARG A 228 14.68 2.37 17.69
N VAL A 229 14.13 2.24 16.47
CA VAL A 229 14.84 1.61 15.33
C VAL A 229 16.14 2.36 15.02
N ILE A 230 16.09 3.67 14.91
CA ILE A 230 17.29 4.50 14.68
C ILE A 230 18.26 4.40 15.85
N GLY A 231 17.75 4.35 17.07
CA GLY A 231 18.55 4.18 18.29
C GLY A 231 19.30 2.84 18.39
N MET A 232 18.85 1.81 17.68
CA MET A 232 19.57 0.52 17.58
C MET A 232 20.87 0.66 16.77
N GLY A 233 21.03 1.73 15.99
CA GLY A 233 22.18 2.04 15.17
C GLY A 233 21.76 2.55 13.79
N CYS A 234 22.33 3.68 13.40
CA CYS A 234 22.13 4.27 12.08
C CYS A 234 23.43 4.98 11.69
N TRP A 235 23.95 4.64 10.54
CA TRP A 235 25.22 5.16 10.01
C TRP A 235 25.01 6.13 8.86
N THR A 236 23.77 6.46 8.60
CA THR A 236 23.29 7.27 7.49
C THR A 236 22.76 8.60 8.02
N PRO A 237 22.97 9.72 7.32
CA PRO A 237 22.31 10.99 7.66
C PRO A 237 20.78 10.82 7.75
N VAL A 238 20.17 11.53 8.69
CA VAL A 238 18.73 11.46 8.96
C VAL A 238 18.11 12.84 8.76
N GLN A 239 17.00 12.90 8.05
CA GLN A 239 16.10 14.05 8.02
C GLN A 239 14.76 13.68 8.65
N THR A 240 14.17 14.62 9.34
CA THR A 240 12.91 14.45 10.06
C THR A 240 11.80 15.28 9.48
N THR A 241 10.58 14.78 9.57
CA THR A 241 9.36 15.43 9.10
C THR A 241 8.36 15.61 10.23
N GLY A 242 7.46 16.58 10.10
CA GLY A 242 6.42 16.84 11.06
C GLY A 242 6.84 17.88 12.10
N GLU A 243 6.08 17.97 13.18
CA GLU A 243 6.30 18.97 14.22
C GLU A 243 7.72 18.87 14.82
N GLY A 244 8.42 19.97 14.84
CA GLY A 244 9.81 20.02 15.30
C GLY A 244 10.84 19.42 14.34
N GLY A 245 10.42 18.88 13.20
CA GLY A 245 11.31 18.34 12.19
C GLY A 245 11.83 19.39 11.21
N GLN A 246 12.77 18.97 10.35
CA GLN A 246 13.35 19.83 9.31
C GLN A 246 12.30 20.18 8.24
N TRP A 247 11.41 19.25 7.92
CA TRP A 247 10.30 19.43 7.00
C TRP A 247 9.00 19.55 7.77
N GLN A 248 8.31 20.67 7.59
CA GLN A 248 7.04 20.94 8.28
C GLN A 248 5.98 21.42 7.30
N ALA A 249 4.73 21.25 7.68
CA ALA A 249 3.58 21.78 6.95
C ALA A 249 2.76 22.71 7.85
N ARG A 250 2.32 23.81 7.28
CA ARG A 250 1.32 24.70 7.90
C ARG A 250 0.04 24.60 7.10
N LEU A 251 -1.02 24.05 7.69
CA LEU A 251 -2.30 23.91 7.02
C LEU A 251 -2.92 25.26 6.69
N LEU A 252 -3.35 25.41 5.46
CA LEU A 252 -4.15 26.54 4.98
C LEU A 252 -5.63 26.15 4.83
N SER A 253 -5.91 24.85 4.73
CA SER A 253 -7.24 24.27 4.80
C SER A 253 -7.25 23.13 5.82
N PRO A 254 -8.29 23.03 6.68
CA PRO A 254 -8.32 22.05 7.76
C PRO A 254 -8.28 20.59 7.28
N ASP A 255 -8.77 20.30 6.08
CA ASP A 255 -8.82 18.96 5.48
C ASP A 255 -7.48 18.50 4.90
N GLY A 256 -6.42 19.33 4.92
CA GLY A 256 -5.13 19.01 4.35
C GLY A 256 -5.04 19.14 2.82
N SER A 257 -6.06 19.69 2.18
CA SER A 257 -6.05 19.90 0.71
C SER A 257 -5.19 21.09 0.28
N ARG A 258 -4.81 21.95 1.21
CA ARG A 258 -3.97 23.10 0.95
C ARG A 258 -3.07 23.37 2.15
N PHE A 259 -1.76 23.40 1.94
CA PHE A 259 -0.78 23.63 3.00
C PHE A 259 0.51 24.23 2.47
N GLU A 260 1.15 25.05 3.32
CA GLU A 260 2.48 25.58 3.05
C GLU A 260 3.54 24.62 3.55
N VAL A 261 4.56 24.38 2.72
CA VAL A 261 5.72 23.54 3.05
C VAL A 261 6.84 24.42 3.60
N LEU A 262 7.42 24.01 4.73
CA LEU A 262 8.57 24.64 5.36
C LEU A 262 9.74 23.65 5.39
N PHE A 263 10.92 24.08 5.00
CA PHE A 263 12.17 23.34 5.16
C PHE A 263 13.15 24.19 5.96
N GLU A 264 13.58 23.64 7.11
CA GLU A 264 14.45 24.35 8.06
C GLU A 264 13.92 25.76 8.42
N GLY A 265 12.60 25.87 8.58
CA GLY A 265 11.90 27.09 8.93
C GLY A 265 11.60 28.04 7.77
N GLU A 266 12.11 27.77 6.57
CA GLU A 266 11.87 28.61 5.40
C GLU A 266 10.74 28.09 4.53
N ALA A 267 9.84 28.96 4.11
CA ALA A 267 8.72 28.63 3.24
C ALA A 267 9.22 28.23 1.85
N GLN A 268 8.74 27.09 1.35
CA GLN A 268 9.12 26.53 0.05
C GLN A 268 8.04 26.67 -1.00
N GLY A 269 6.81 26.89 -0.61
CA GLY A 269 5.65 26.98 -1.48
C GLY A 269 4.42 26.32 -0.90
N VAL A 270 3.34 26.31 -1.66
CA VAL A 270 2.03 25.80 -1.24
C VAL A 270 1.64 24.61 -2.12
N VAL A 271 1.30 23.49 -1.47
CA VAL A 271 0.63 22.38 -2.12
C VAL A 271 -0.87 22.64 -2.10
N ASP A 272 -1.49 22.58 -3.25
CA ASP A 272 -2.94 22.69 -3.42
C ASP A 272 -3.38 21.50 -4.30
N TRP A 273 -4.04 20.53 -3.68
CA TRP A 273 -4.33 19.22 -4.29
C TRP A 273 -5.69 18.65 -3.90
N ALA A 274 -6.08 17.57 -4.55
CA ALA A 274 -7.35 16.89 -4.30
C ALA A 274 -7.32 15.94 -3.07
N MET A 275 -6.16 15.66 -2.51
CA MET A 275 -6.00 14.76 -1.38
C MET A 275 -6.52 15.37 -0.09
N THR A 276 -6.92 14.53 0.85
CA THR A 276 -7.35 14.92 2.19
C THR A 276 -6.61 14.16 3.27
N GLY A 277 -6.61 14.71 4.47
CA GLY A 277 -6.11 14.08 5.68
C GLY A 277 -4.66 14.45 6.01
N GLN A 278 -4.41 14.56 7.32
CA GLN A 278 -3.08 14.85 7.87
C GLN A 278 -2.05 13.79 7.46
N HIS A 279 -2.48 12.54 7.33
CA HIS A 279 -1.60 11.45 6.90
C HIS A 279 -1.04 11.69 5.48
N ASN A 280 -1.83 12.27 4.57
CA ASN A 280 -1.36 12.62 3.23
C ASN A 280 -0.44 13.84 3.23
N VAL A 281 -0.66 14.79 4.12
CA VAL A 281 0.29 15.89 4.34
C VAL A 281 1.65 15.34 4.81
N ALA A 282 1.64 14.41 5.76
CA ALA A 282 2.86 13.74 6.22
C ALA A 282 3.55 12.95 5.09
N ASN A 283 2.79 12.23 4.28
CA ASN A 283 3.30 11.52 3.09
C ASN A 283 3.98 12.48 2.11
N ALA A 284 3.39 13.65 1.91
CA ALA A 284 3.94 14.70 1.03
C ALA A 284 5.28 15.23 1.53
N LEU A 285 5.41 15.49 2.83
CA LEU A 285 6.68 15.98 3.41
C LEU A 285 7.81 14.96 3.23
N ALA A 286 7.54 13.69 3.49
CA ALA A 286 8.49 12.61 3.27
C ALA A 286 8.91 12.51 1.79
N THR A 287 7.94 12.61 0.88
CA THR A 287 8.17 12.61 -0.57
C THR A 287 9.09 13.76 -0.98
N LEU A 288 8.85 14.97 -0.50
CA LEU A 288 9.67 16.14 -0.82
C LEU A 288 11.11 16.00 -0.31
N ALA A 289 11.29 15.45 0.88
CA ALA A 289 12.62 15.18 1.44
C ALA A 289 13.39 14.16 0.57
N ALA A 290 12.74 13.08 0.17
CA ALA A 290 13.35 12.05 -0.68
C ALA A 290 13.67 12.59 -2.07
N ALA A 291 12.77 13.34 -2.68
CA ALA A 291 12.96 13.93 -4.00
C ALA A 291 14.13 14.95 -3.99
N ARG A 292 14.24 15.75 -2.94
CA ARG A 292 15.34 16.69 -2.79
C ARG A 292 16.69 15.98 -2.72
N HIS A 293 16.75 14.84 -2.07
CA HIS A 293 17.98 14.04 -1.97
C HIS A 293 18.52 13.60 -3.33
N VAL A 294 17.65 13.42 -4.31
CA VAL A 294 18.04 13.05 -5.69
C VAL A 294 18.06 14.25 -6.64
N GLY A 295 17.96 15.47 -6.14
CA GLY A 295 18.17 16.68 -6.91
C GLY A 295 16.91 17.42 -7.35
N VAL A 296 15.73 17.04 -6.90
CA VAL A 296 14.48 17.77 -7.18
C VAL A 296 14.30 18.88 -6.14
N VAL A 297 14.42 20.13 -6.57
CA VAL A 297 14.22 21.28 -5.67
C VAL A 297 12.79 21.30 -5.13
N PRO A 298 12.58 21.80 -3.89
CA PRO A 298 11.25 21.79 -3.26
C PRO A 298 10.16 22.42 -4.10
N ALA A 299 10.41 23.52 -4.77
CA ALA A 299 9.42 24.18 -5.64
C ALA A 299 8.90 23.27 -6.75
N MET A 300 9.78 22.50 -7.39
CA MET A 300 9.42 21.52 -8.42
C MET A 300 8.66 20.32 -7.82
N GLY A 301 9.09 19.86 -6.66
CA GLY A 301 8.39 18.79 -5.94
C GLY A 301 6.97 19.19 -5.54
N ILE A 302 6.78 20.41 -5.05
CA ILE A 302 5.47 20.97 -4.70
C ILE A 302 4.57 21.08 -5.94
N GLU A 303 5.10 21.52 -7.05
CA GLU A 303 4.37 21.58 -8.33
C GLU A 303 3.91 20.17 -8.75
N GLY A 304 4.80 19.17 -8.64
CA GLY A 304 4.46 17.77 -8.93
C GLY A 304 3.36 17.24 -8.00
N LEU A 305 3.46 17.48 -6.70
CA LEU A 305 2.43 17.06 -5.73
C LEU A 305 1.07 17.71 -6.02
N SER A 306 1.05 18.97 -6.43
CA SER A 306 -0.19 19.67 -6.78
C SER A 306 -0.89 19.08 -8.01
N ALA A 307 -0.17 18.35 -8.85
CA ALA A 307 -0.69 17.62 -10.01
C ALA A 307 -0.92 16.13 -9.75
N PHE A 308 -0.70 15.64 -8.53
CA PHE A 308 -0.88 14.25 -8.16
C PHE A 308 -2.35 13.85 -8.15
N LYS A 309 -2.70 12.76 -8.84
CA LYS A 309 -4.09 12.29 -9.01
C LYS A 309 -4.49 11.18 -8.03
N SER A 310 -3.66 10.83 -7.06
CA SER A 310 -3.89 9.74 -6.13
C SER A 310 -3.69 8.34 -6.73
N VAL A 311 -4.06 7.34 -5.97
CA VAL A 311 -3.94 5.91 -6.31
C VAL A 311 -5.33 5.33 -6.31
N LYS A 312 -5.59 4.37 -7.20
CA LYS A 312 -6.85 3.61 -7.16
C LYS A 312 -7.07 3.00 -5.78
N ARG A 313 -8.32 2.99 -5.33
CA ARG A 313 -8.72 2.45 -4.04
C ARG A 313 -8.16 3.20 -2.82
N ARG A 314 -7.79 4.47 -2.99
CA ARG A 314 -7.39 5.37 -1.88
C ARG A 314 -8.32 6.58 -1.90
N MET A 315 -9.45 6.49 -1.21
CA MET A 315 -10.57 7.44 -1.29
C MET A 315 -10.97 7.75 -2.73
N GLU A 316 -10.96 6.72 -3.57
CA GLU A 316 -11.37 6.84 -4.95
C GLU A 316 -12.88 7.02 -5.04
N LYS A 317 -13.30 8.14 -5.63
CA LYS A 317 -14.74 8.35 -5.92
C LYS A 317 -15.13 7.43 -7.08
N VAL A 318 -15.90 6.40 -6.77
CA VAL A 318 -16.29 5.38 -7.77
C VAL A 318 -17.66 5.65 -8.39
N ALA A 319 -18.53 6.37 -7.70
CA ALA A 319 -19.84 6.74 -8.23
C ALA A 319 -20.44 7.94 -7.50
N GLU A 320 -21.34 8.62 -8.18
CA GLU A 320 -22.26 9.59 -7.57
C GLU A 320 -23.64 9.32 -8.16
N VAL A 321 -24.58 8.91 -7.31
CA VAL A 321 -25.93 8.49 -7.72
C VAL A 321 -26.94 9.16 -6.83
N GLN A 322 -27.90 9.88 -7.42
CA GLN A 322 -28.95 10.61 -6.69
C GLN A 322 -28.40 11.51 -5.57
N GLY A 323 -27.24 12.13 -5.80
CA GLY A 323 -26.57 12.97 -4.81
C GLY A 323 -25.81 12.23 -3.72
N VAL A 324 -25.73 10.91 -3.79
CA VAL A 324 -24.95 10.07 -2.87
C VAL A 324 -23.59 9.77 -3.52
N THR A 325 -22.50 10.11 -2.83
CA THR A 325 -21.15 9.84 -3.29
C THR A 325 -20.62 8.55 -2.67
N ILE A 326 -20.09 7.66 -3.49
CA ILE A 326 -19.53 6.37 -3.06
C ILE A 326 -18.02 6.40 -3.29
N TYR A 327 -17.26 6.06 -2.23
CA TYR A 327 -15.79 5.96 -2.27
C TYR A 327 -15.34 4.53 -2.03
N ASP A 328 -14.26 4.14 -2.72
CA ASP A 328 -13.50 2.92 -2.46
C ASP A 328 -12.21 3.28 -1.72
N ASP A 329 -11.99 2.64 -0.56
CA ASP A 329 -10.79 2.83 0.23
C ASP A 329 -10.21 1.49 0.70
N PHE A 330 -8.88 1.40 0.71
CA PHE A 330 -8.14 0.19 1.06
C PHE A 330 -7.89 0.05 2.57
N ALA A 331 -8.38 0.98 3.40
CA ALA A 331 -8.15 0.97 4.85
C ALA A 331 -8.56 -0.37 5.47
N HIS A 332 -7.67 -0.95 6.27
CA HIS A 332 -7.85 -2.24 6.94
C HIS A 332 -7.15 -2.30 8.30
N HIS A 333 -6.88 -1.15 8.89
CA HIS A 333 -6.26 -0.97 10.21
C HIS A 333 -6.93 0.21 10.90
N PRO A 334 -7.12 0.20 12.23
CA PRO A 334 -7.78 1.30 12.96
C PRO A 334 -7.21 2.68 12.66
N THR A 335 -5.90 2.80 12.61
CA THR A 335 -5.23 4.09 12.31
C THR A 335 -5.60 4.57 10.90
N ALA A 336 -5.57 3.70 9.90
CA ALA A 336 -5.93 4.05 8.53
C ALA A 336 -7.41 4.43 8.40
N ILE A 337 -8.30 3.70 9.08
CA ILE A 337 -9.73 4.01 9.12
C ILE A 337 -9.93 5.41 9.74
N ALA A 338 -9.33 5.66 10.89
CA ALA A 338 -9.48 6.92 11.61
C ALA A 338 -8.97 8.12 10.79
N THR A 339 -7.79 8.02 10.21
CA THR A 339 -7.19 9.12 9.44
C THR A 339 -7.95 9.42 8.16
N THR A 340 -8.44 8.39 7.49
CA THR A 340 -9.26 8.53 6.28
C THR A 340 -10.59 9.21 6.58
N LEU A 341 -11.29 8.78 7.63
CA LEU A 341 -12.56 9.38 8.04
C LEU A 341 -12.40 10.81 8.55
N ASP A 342 -11.32 11.10 9.30
CA ASP A 342 -11.00 12.45 9.74
C ASP A 342 -10.83 13.41 8.54
N GLY A 343 -10.07 13.00 7.54
CA GLY A 343 -9.87 13.80 6.34
C GLY A 343 -11.16 14.06 5.58
N LEU A 344 -12.01 13.05 5.42
CA LEU A 344 -13.31 13.19 4.78
C LEU A 344 -14.23 14.12 5.60
N ARG A 345 -14.31 13.93 6.92
CA ARG A 345 -15.13 14.76 7.80
C ARG A 345 -14.76 16.23 7.67
N LYS A 346 -13.50 16.55 7.68
CA LYS A 346 -13.00 17.93 7.53
C LYS A 346 -13.33 18.53 6.16
N ARG A 347 -13.38 17.68 5.11
CA ARG A 347 -13.76 18.12 3.76
C ARG A 347 -15.25 18.40 3.61
N VAL A 348 -16.10 17.51 4.14
CA VAL A 348 -17.55 17.55 3.89
C VAL A 348 -18.34 18.25 4.99
N GLY A 349 -17.70 18.62 6.11
CA GLY A 349 -18.33 19.31 7.22
C GLY A 349 -19.42 18.47 7.87
N GLU A 350 -20.66 19.00 7.91
CA GLU A 350 -21.82 18.37 8.53
C GLU A 350 -22.54 17.34 7.63
N ALA A 351 -22.06 17.11 6.42
CA ALA A 351 -22.70 16.14 5.52
C ALA A 351 -22.67 14.73 6.12
N PRO A 352 -23.72 13.93 5.91
CA PRO A 352 -23.76 12.56 6.43
C PRO A 352 -22.66 11.68 5.86
N VAL A 353 -21.97 10.93 6.71
CA VAL A 353 -20.93 9.97 6.35
C VAL A 353 -21.33 8.60 6.88
N ILE A 354 -21.44 7.62 5.98
CA ILE A 354 -21.67 6.21 6.29
C ILE A 354 -20.40 5.44 5.96
N ALA A 355 -19.78 4.81 6.97
CA ALA A 355 -18.65 3.90 6.76
C ALA A 355 -19.14 2.47 6.65
N VAL A 356 -18.66 1.74 5.64
CA VAL A 356 -18.96 0.31 5.44
C VAL A 356 -17.61 -0.41 5.47
N ILE A 357 -17.41 -1.30 6.46
CA ILE A 357 -16.09 -1.87 6.75
C ILE A 357 -16.12 -3.39 6.73
N GLU A 358 -15.23 -3.99 5.94
CA GLU A 358 -14.98 -5.43 5.91
C GLU A 358 -13.68 -5.75 6.65
N PRO A 359 -13.73 -6.44 7.80
CA PRO A 359 -12.51 -6.91 8.49
C PRO A 359 -11.95 -8.15 7.78
N ARG A 360 -11.15 -7.94 6.73
CA ARG A 360 -10.71 -8.99 5.82
C ARG A 360 -9.21 -9.33 5.93
N SER A 361 -8.35 -8.37 6.26
CA SER A 361 -6.90 -8.63 6.39
C SER A 361 -6.64 -9.71 7.44
N ASN A 362 -5.48 -10.37 7.36
CA ASN A 362 -5.12 -11.42 8.31
C ASN A 362 -5.18 -10.93 9.77
N SER A 363 -4.63 -9.75 10.04
CA SER A 363 -4.68 -9.15 11.39
C SER A 363 -6.11 -8.83 11.83
N MET A 364 -6.96 -8.32 10.93
CA MET A 364 -8.37 -8.05 11.21
C MET A 364 -9.15 -9.34 11.50
N LYS A 365 -8.93 -10.40 10.71
CA LYS A 365 -9.56 -11.70 10.93
C LYS A 365 -9.14 -12.35 12.24
N LEU A 366 -7.90 -12.17 12.67
CA LEU A 366 -7.39 -12.66 13.94
C LEU A 366 -7.88 -11.85 15.15
N GLY A 367 -8.52 -10.71 14.92
CA GLY A 367 -9.00 -9.84 15.99
C GLY A 367 -7.89 -9.04 16.68
N ALA A 368 -6.70 -8.95 16.08
CA ALA A 368 -5.56 -8.23 16.66
C ALA A 368 -5.84 -6.74 16.86
N HIS A 369 -6.73 -6.16 16.05
CA HIS A 369 -7.06 -4.73 16.09
C HIS A 369 -8.45 -4.44 16.67
N ARG A 370 -9.17 -5.45 17.17
CA ARG A 370 -10.57 -5.30 17.62
C ARG A 370 -10.78 -4.20 18.64
N ASP A 371 -9.82 -3.99 19.55
CA ASP A 371 -9.94 -3.01 20.62
C ASP A 371 -9.80 -1.56 20.13
N GLY A 372 -9.13 -1.33 19.01
CA GLY A 372 -8.96 -0.01 18.39
C GLY A 372 -10.07 0.34 17.40
N LEU A 373 -10.87 -0.62 16.95
CA LEU A 373 -11.89 -0.40 15.93
C LEU A 373 -13.03 0.53 16.36
N PRO A 374 -13.57 0.46 17.61
CA PRO A 374 -14.66 1.34 18.01
C PRO A 374 -14.34 2.82 17.90
N GLU A 375 -13.15 3.25 18.28
CA GLU A 375 -12.74 4.66 18.20
C GLU A 375 -12.39 5.10 16.78
N SER A 376 -11.95 4.18 15.94
CA SER A 376 -11.52 4.48 14.57
C SER A 376 -12.63 5.06 13.70
N VAL A 377 -13.87 4.84 14.05
CA VAL A 377 -15.06 5.25 13.27
C VAL A 377 -15.78 6.48 13.84
N ASN A 378 -15.20 7.14 14.84
CA ASN A 378 -15.86 8.28 15.52
C ASN A 378 -16.23 9.42 14.58
N ASP A 379 -15.53 9.62 13.49
CA ASP A 379 -15.79 10.68 12.51
C ASP A 379 -16.86 10.33 11.46
N ALA A 380 -17.37 9.11 11.46
CA ALA A 380 -18.54 8.74 10.69
C ALA A 380 -19.82 9.02 11.49
N ASP A 381 -20.96 9.21 10.79
CA ASP A 381 -22.27 9.34 11.43
C ASP A 381 -22.90 7.96 11.69
N GLN A 382 -22.57 6.99 10.86
CA GLN A 382 -23.05 5.61 10.97
C GLN A 382 -22.00 4.65 10.44
N VAL A 383 -21.98 3.44 10.98
CA VAL A 383 -21.07 2.38 10.56
C VAL A 383 -21.84 1.08 10.33
N ILE A 384 -21.55 0.45 9.21
CA ILE A 384 -22.02 -0.89 8.86
C ILE A 384 -20.81 -1.81 8.80
N TRP A 385 -20.73 -2.73 9.75
CA TRP A 385 -19.70 -3.75 9.80
C TRP A 385 -20.18 -4.99 9.03
N TYR A 386 -19.35 -5.51 8.14
CA TYR A 386 -19.62 -6.78 7.48
C TYR A 386 -18.96 -7.93 8.24
N ALA A 387 -19.76 -8.93 8.64
CA ALA A 387 -19.27 -10.11 9.33
C ALA A 387 -19.02 -11.25 8.31
N PRO A 388 -17.77 -11.50 7.90
CA PRO A 388 -17.46 -12.64 7.04
C PRO A 388 -17.67 -13.96 7.80
N ALA A 389 -17.97 -15.04 7.07
CA ALA A 389 -18.31 -16.34 7.66
C ALA A 389 -17.19 -16.97 8.51
N ASN A 390 -15.94 -16.58 8.28
CA ASN A 390 -14.76 -17.11 8.95
C ASN A 390 -14.08 -16.13 9.92
N LEU A 391 -14.80 -15.14 10.40
CA LEU A 391 -14.30 -14.23 11.40
C LEU A 391 -14.20 -14.94 12.76
N GLY A 392 -12.98 -14.98 13.34
CA GLY A 392 -12.69 -15.74 14.54
C GLY A 392 -13.02 -15.04 15.88
N TRP A 393 -13.74 -13.90 15.85
CA TRP A 393 -14.07 -13.10 17.03
C TRP A 393 -15.42 -12.43 16.89
N ASP A 394 -15.95 -11.91 18.01
CA ASP A 394 -17.30 -11.33 18.08
C ASP A 394 -17.29 -9.86 17.60
N LEU A 395 -17.65 -9.65 16.33
CA LEU A 395 -17.76 -8.33 15.74
C LEU A 395 -18.95 -7.55 16.33
N ALA A 396 -20.03 -8.20 16.71
CA ALA A 396 -21.18 -7.54 17.33
C ALA A 396 -20.82 -6.90 18.67
N ALA A 397 -19.96 -7.54 19.47
CA ALA A 397 -19.44 -6.97 20.72
C ALA A 397 -18.60 -5.71 20.47
N THR A 398 -17.81 -5.70 19.40
CA THR A 398 -17.03 -4.52 18.99
C THR A 398 -17.95 -3.41 18.48
N ALA A 399 -18.94 -3.71 17.66
CA ALA A 399 -19.92 -2.75 17.17
C ALA A 399 -20.68 -2.08 18.32
N ALA A 400 -21.03 -2.84 19.36
CA ALA A 400 -21.71 -2.32 20.55
C ALA A 400 -20.88 -1.29 21.35
N LYS A 401 -19.56 -1.28 21.21
CA LYS A 401 -18.65 -0.33 21.87
C LYS A 401 -18.48 0.97 21.09
N CYS A 402 -18.97 1.06 19.85
CA CYS A 402 -18.86 2.27 19.05
C CYS A 402 -19.73 3.38 19.64
N LYS A 403 -19.22 4.59 19.65
CA LYS A 403 -19.98 5.79 20.07
C LYS A 403 -21.01 6.23 19.04
N VAL A 404 -20.76 5.90 17.76
CA VAL A 404 -21.68 6.19 16.67
C VAL A 404 -22.61 5.02 16.41
N PRO A 405 -23.81 5.22 15.85
CA PRO A 405 -24.70 4.12 15.47
C PRO A 405 -23.99 3.10 14.60
N SER A 406 -23.96 1.86 15.06
CA SER A 406 -23.24 0.75 14.42
C SER A 406 -24.14 -0.47 14.31
N VAL A 407 -24.09 -1.12 13.17
CA VAL A 407 -24.79 -2.40 12.92
C VAL A 407 -23.83 -3.40 12.28
N VAL A 408 -24.13 -4.68 12.45
CA VAL A 408 -23.42 -5.77 11.78
C VAL A 408 -24.34 -6.35 10.72
N ALA A 409 -23.83 -6.47 9.49
CA ALA A 409 -24.52 -7.12 8.37
C ALA A 409 -23.80 -8.42 8.02
N ASP A 410 -24.55 -9.44 7.62
CA ASP A 410 -24.04 -10.76 7.25
C ASP A 410 -24.07 -11.02 5.74
N SER A 411 -24.56 -10.07 4.95
CA SER A 411 -24.67 -10.18 3.50
C SER A 411 -24.50 -8.83 2.82
N LEU A 412 -24.11 -8.86 1.54
CA LEU A 412 -24.04 -7.64 0.72
C LEU A 412 -25.42 -7.01 0.54
N ASP A 413 -26.47 -7.83 0.37
CA ASP A 413 -27.84 -7.34 0.22
C ASP A 413 -28.30 -6.60 1.48
N ALA A 414 -27.97 -7.10 2.67
CA ALA A 414 -28.27 -6.42 3.93
C ALA A 414 -27.56 -5.05 4.03
N ILE A 415 -26.33 -4.95 3.58
CA ILE A 415 -25.60 -3.68 3.52
C ILE A 415 -26.30 -2.71 2.58
N ILE A 416 -26.64 -3.16 1.38
CA ILE A 416 -27.28 -2.34 0.34
C ILE A 416 -28.63 -1.80 0.85
N GLU A 417 -29.48 -2.65 1.41
CA GLU A 417 -30.78 -2.23 1.94
C GLU A 417 -30.62 -1.22 3.10
N ARG A 418 -29.62 -1.42 3.95
CA ARG A 418 -29.34 -0.49 5.04
C ARG A 418 -28.91 0.88 4.52
N VAL A 419 -28.02 0.92 3.55
CA VAL A 419 -27.56 2.18 2.94
C VAL A 419 -28.72 2.87 2.21
N LYS A 420 -29.51 2.14 1.43
CA LYS A 420 -30.70 2.68 0.75
C LYS A 420 -31.69 3.34 1.71
N GLY A 421 -31.89 2.72 2.87
CA GLY A 421 -32.82 3.23 3.87
C GLY A 421 -32.34 4.50 4.58
N GLN A 422 -31.07 4.80 4.54
CA GLN A 422 -30.45 5.89 5.31
C GLN A 422 -29.83 6.98 4.44
N ALA A 423 -29.35 6.65 3.24
CA ALA A 423 -28.72 7.60 2.35
C ALA A 423 -29.74 8.59 1.78
N ARG A 424 -29.35 9.84 1.73
CA ARG A 424 -30.09 10.95 1.12
C ARG A 424 -29.12 11.80 0.28
N PRO A 425 -29.60 12.67 -0.61
CA PRO A 425 -28.72 13.58 -1.32
C PRO A 425 -27.77 14.34 -0.38
N GLY A 426 -26.48 14.31 -0.69
CA GLY A 426 -25.42 14.86 0.17
C GLY A 426 -24.71 13.83 1.05
N THR A 427 -25.19 12.58 1.09
CA THR A 427 -24.52 11.50 1.86
C THR A 427 -23.24 11.02 1.17
N HIS A 428 -22.20 10.79 1.98
CA HIS A 428 -20.95 10.18 1.55
C HIS A 428 -20.84 8.77 2.12
N VAL A 429 -20.67 7.76 1.26
CA VAL A 429 -20.52 6.35 1.65
C VAL A 429 -19.10 5.92 1.37
N VAL A 430 -18.36 5.53 2.41
CA VAL A 430 -16.98 5.06 2.30
C VAL A 430 -16.94 3.56 2.52
N ILE A 431 -16.56 2.82 1.49
CA ILE A 431 -16.44 1.37 1.54
C ILE A 431 -14.97 1.02 1.75
N MET A 432 -14.65 0.39 2.89
CA MET A 432 -13.30 0.09 3.33
C MET A 432 -13.06 -1.42 3.36
N SER A 433 -12.15 -1.88 2.52
CA SER A 433 -11.72 -3.28 2.45
C SER A 433 -10.38 -3.37 1.72
N ASN A 434 -9.53 -4.31 2.10
CA ASN A 434 -8.33 -4.65 1.34
C ASN A 434 -8.58 -5.73 0.28
N GLY A 435 -9.83 -6.09 0.05
CA GLY A 435 -10.25 -7.03 -1.00
C GLY A 435 -11.29 -6.43 -1.93
N GLY A 436 -11.89 -7.27 -2.78
CA GLY A 436 -12.90 -6.85 -3.74
C GLY A 436 -14.29 -6.60 -3.17
N PHE A 437 -14.54 -6.99 -1.94
CA PHE A 437 -15.81 -6.87 -1.22
C PHE A 437 -17.03 -7.35 -2.05
N GLY A 438 -16.84 -8.44 -2.80
CA GLY A 438 -17.91 -9.02 -3.62
C GLY A 438 -18.52 -8.11 -4.68
N GLY A 439 -17.82 -7.04 -5.07
CA GLY A 439 -18.33 -6.05 -6.01
C GLY A 439 -19.38 -5.10 -5.42
N LEU A 440 -19.36 -4.93 -4.10
CA LEU A 440 -20.35 -4.10 -3.38
C LEU A 440 -20.47 -2.68 -3.97
N HIS A 441 -19.38 -2.07 -4.39
CA HIS A 441 -19.37 -0.69 -4.94
C HIS A 441 -20.33 -0.54 -6.13
N GLY A 442 -20.20 -1.43 -7.12
CA GLY A 442 -21.06 -1.41 -8.30
C GLY A 442 -22.50 -1.78 -7.98
N LYS A 443 -22.69 -2.78 -7.12
CA LYS A 443 -24.03 -3.23 -6.71
C LYS A 443 -24.79 -2.15 -5.94
N LEU A 444 -24.09 -1.42 -5.06
CA LEU A 444 -24.67 -0.30 -4.33
C LEU A 444 -25.02 0.85 -5.26
N ALA A 445 -24.13 1.20 -6.19
CA ALA A 445 -24.41 2.24 -7.17
C ALA A 445 -25.65 1.94 -8.02
N GLU A 446 -25.81 0.70 -8.48
CA GLU A 446 -26.99 0.27 -9.22
C GLU A 446 -28.27 0.33 -8.34
N ALA A 447 -28.17 -0.08 -7.09
CA ALA A 447 -29.30 -0.09 -6.19
C ALA A 447 -29.81 1.31 -5.80
N LEU A 448 -28.97 2.33 -5.92
CA LEU A 448 -29.31 3.73 -5.61
C LEU A 448 -29.89 4.49 -6.82
N LYS A 449 -29.87 3.91 -8.02
CA LYS A 449 -30.53 4.49 -9.20
C LYS A 449 -32.04 4.47 -9.07
#